data_6e60958679225b4aaf04fdc0d05b8705
#
_entry.id   6e60958679225b4aaf04fdc0d05b8705
#
_cell.length_a   1.000
_cell.length_b   1.000
_cell.length_c   1.000
_cell.angle_alpha   90.00
_cell.angle_beta   90.00
_cell.angle_gamma   90.00
#
_symmetry.space_group_name_H-M   'P 1'
#
loop_
_entity.id
_entity.type
_entity.pdbx_description
1 polymer ?
#
loop_
_entity_poly.entity_id
_entity_poly.type
_entity_poly.pdbx_seq_one_letter_code
_entity_poly.pdbx_strand_id
1 'polypeptide(L)'
;MGKFSISHLVKFGEQKHLYRLLKYGEIYMKNIDFYREYELSNPEHLRGDIYECFNNISQHNTIKFLDSDLEINNVTVYENNNTYTGYLFCMYAIFTDNENKGLDSRMLDFGEYAVIILNPKEFIYRIKEYGKANHLFPNCSPVMYFNENYHSGTLHPFMKREKYSYQSEARIYIHNSNPLDYLCFNIGSIEDIAILKRLDYKSQSNTEFLTTSDNRQ
;
A
#
# COMPACT_ATOMS: atom_id res chain seq x y z
N MET A 1 -17.44 -6.82 -17.27
CA MET A 1 -16.53 -6.54 -16.14
C MET A 1 -16.97 -5.22 -15.50
N GLY A 2 -17.56 -5.30 -14.30
CA GLY A 2 -17.95 -4.09 -13.57
C GLY A 2 -16.71 -3.24 -13.27
N LYS A 3 -16.78 -1.94 -13.55
CA LYS A 3 -15.75 -0.98 -13.13
C LYS A 3 -15.85 -0.85 -11.60
N PHE A 4 -15.03 -1.59 -10.85
CA PHE A 4 -14.86 -1.33 -9.42
C PHE A 4 -14.28 0.06 -9.26
N SER A 5 -14.97 0.92 -8.53
CA SER A 5 -14.46 2.25 -8.20
C SER A 5 -14.11 2.29 -6.71
N ILE A 6 -13.01 2.99 -6.39
CA ILE A 6 -12.64 3.27 -5.00
C ILE A 6 -13.58 4.36 -4.50
N SER A 7 -14.34 4.05 -3.46
CA SER A 7 -15.22 5.01 -2.78
C SER A 7 -14.44 5.86 -1.78
N HIS A 8 -13.54 5.24 -1.01
CA HIS A 8 -12.73 5.92 -0.01
C HIS A 8 -11.28 5.38 0.00
N LEU A 9 -10.34 6.23 0.40
CA LEU A 9 -8.99 5.82 0.75
C LEU A 9 -8.76 6.08 2.24
N VAL A 10 -8.05 5.18 2.91
CA VAL A 10 -7.81 5.27 4.34
C VAL A 10 -6.32 5.16 4.62
N LYS A 11 -5.76 6.13 5.33
CA LYS A 11 -4.38 6.09 5.81
C LYS A 11 -4.39 5.89 7.32
N PHE A 12 -3.87 4.74 7.76
CA PHE A 12 -3.68 4.42 9.18
C PHE A 12 -2.33 4.92 9.67
N GLY A 13 -2.23 5.26 10.95
CA GLY A 13 -0.97 5.67 11.56
C GLY A 13 -1.11 6.35 12.91
N GLU A 14 -0.01 6.96 13.36
CA GLU A 14 0.02 7.79 14.56
C GLU A 14 -0.66 9.14 14.30
N GLN A 15 -1.37 9.64 15.31
CA GLN A 15 -2.13 10.89 15.24
C GLN A 15 -1.30 12.06 14.67
N LYS A 16 -0.05 12.23 15.13
CA LYS A 16 0.80 13.36 14.72
C LYS A 16 1.10 13.37 13.22
N HIS A 17 1.34 12.20 12.62
CA HIS A 17 1.62 12.08 11.18
C HIS A 17 0.35 12.26 10.35
N LEU A 18 -0.76 11.71 10.81
CA LEU A 18 -2.05 11.83 10.15
C LEU A 18 -2.61 13.26 10.23
N TYR A 19 -2.34 13.97 11.34
CA TYR A 19 -2.65 15.39 11.45
C TYR A 19 -1.90 16.22 10.40
N ARG A 20 -0.61 15.92 10.15
CA ARG A 20 0.18 16.60 9.11
C ARG A 20 -0.35 16.30 7.70
N LEU A 21 -0.73 15.04 7.45
CA LEU A 21 -1.41 14.68 6.21
C LEU A 21 -2.70 15.48 6.02
N LEU A 22 -3.56 15.58 7.05
CA LEU A 22 -4.82 16.29 6.97
C LEU A 22 -4.63 17.80 6.78
N LYS A 23 -3.80 18.43 7.63
CA LYS A 23 -3.65 19.90 7.70
C LYS A 23 -2.78 20.49 6.60
N TYR A 24 -1.76 19.77 6.19
CA TYR A 24 -0.79 20.28 5.22
C TYR A 24 -0.75 19.47 3.92
N GLY A 25 -1.50 18.37 3.86
CA GLY A 25 -1.41 17.42 2.75
C GLY A 25 -0.01 16.80 2.65
N GLU A 26 0.64 16.57 3.79
CA GLU A 26 1.99 16.01 3.82
C GLU A 26 1.97 14.56 3.34
N ILE A 27 2.59 14.32 2.20
CA ILE A 27 2.78 12.99 1.62
C ILE A 27 4.19 12.54 1.98
N TYR A 28 4.28 11.57 2.91
CA TYR A 28 5.52 10.96 3.34
C TYR A 28 5.61 9.55 2.80
N MET A 29 6.58 9.31 1.91
CA MET A 29 6.76 8.05 1.18
C MET A 29 8.09 7.43 1.57
N LYS A 30 8.08 6.16 1.99
CA LYS A 30 9.31 5.40 2.15
C LYS A 30 9.79 4.84 0.81
N ASN A 31 11.10 4.61 0.68
CA ASN A 31 11.64 3.88 -0.46
C ASN A 31 11.22 2.41 -0.43
N ILE A 32 11.35 1.72 -1.55
CA ILE A 32 10.93 0.32 -1.69
C ILE A 32 11.77 -0.59 -0.79
N ASP A 33 13.07 -0.33 -0.65
CA ASP A 33 13.97 -1.16 0.14
C ASP A 33 13.59 -1.17 1.62
N PHE A 34 13.06 -0.06 2.14
CA PHE A 34 12.52 -0.02 3.50
C PHE A 34 11.49 -1.14 3.76
N TYR A 35 10.61 -1.44 2.81
CA TYR A 35 9.56 -2.46 3.02
C TYR A 35 10.13 -3.87 3.01
N ARG A 36 11.20 -4.12 2.23
CA ARG A 36 11.92 -5.40 2.20
C ARG A 36 12.66 -5.64 3.52
N GLU A 37 13.42 -4.64 3.96
CA GLU A 37 14.21 -4.69 5.20
C GLU A 37 13.33 -4.76 6.43
N TYR A 38 12.18 -4.10 6.41
CA TYR A 38 11.26 -4.09 7.54
C TYR A 38 10.71 -5.48 7.85
N GLU A 39 10.29 -6.27 6.85
CA GLU A 39 9.83 -7.65 7.08
C GLU A 39 10.97 -8.54 7.60
N LEU A 40 12.19 -8.38 7.05
CA LEU A 40 13.36 -9.13 7.51
C LEU A 40 13.68 -8.85 8.98
N SER A 41 13.60 -7.59 9.39
CA SER A 41 13.93 -7.16 10.75
C SER A 41 12.78 -7.38 11.75
N ASN A 42 11.56 -7.50 11.27
CA ASN A 42 10.33 -7.57 12.08
C ASN A 42 9.34 -8.62 11.52
N PRO A 43 9.69 -9.91 11.52
CA PRO A 43 8.90 -10.95 10.87
C PRO A 43 7.50 -11.13 11.48
N GLU A 44 7.31 -10.73 12.74
CA GLU A 44 6.01 -10.77 13.45
C GLU A 44 5.09 -9.62 13.05
N HIS A 45 5.62 -8.57 12.41
CA HIS A 45 4.83 -7.41 12.02
C HIS A 45 4.16 -7.61 10.66
N LEU A 46 2.97 -7.04 10.52
CA LEU A 46 2.14 -7.13 9.31
C LEU A 46 2.56 -6.13 8.21
N ARG A 47 3.60 -5.31 8.47
CA ARG A 47 4.18 -4.35 7.52
C ARG A 47 5.35 -4.97 6.78
N GLY A 48 5.60 -4.47 5.57
CA GLY A 48 6.70 -4.93 4.73
C GLY A 48 6.30 -6.07 3.80
N ASP A 49 7.19 -6.40 2.89
CA ASP A 49 7.20 -7.57 2.03
C ASP A 49 8.62 -7.74 1.49
N ILE A 50 9.31 -8.83 1.87
CA ILE A 50 10.70 -9.10 1.44
C ILE A 50 10.82 -9.19 -0.08
N TYR A 51 9.72 -9.51 -0.78
CA TYR A 51 9.67 -9.58 -2.24
C TYR A 51 9.06 -8.33 -2.88
N GLU A 52 8.93 -7.23 -2.11
CA GLU A 52 8.35 -5.99 -2.61
C GLU A 52 9.06 -5.53 -3.89
N CYS A 53 8.30 -5.42 -4.98
CA CYS A 53 8.81 -4.99 -6.29
C CYS A 53 9.97 -5.82 -6.86
N PHE A 54 10.08 -7.12 -6.55
CA PHE A 54 11.04 -7.99 -7.21
C PHE A 54 10.70 -8.11 -8.70
N ASN A 55 11.74 -8.18 -9.53
CA ASN A 55 11.59 -8.14 -10.98
C ASN A 55 10.87 -9.33 -11.56
N ASN A 56 11.11 -10.51 -11.00
CA ASN A 56 10.59 -11.73 -11.56
C ASN A 56 10.37 -12.79 -10.49
N ILE A 57 9.37 -13.61 -10.73
CA ILE A 57 9.11 -14.84 -9.99
C ILE A 57 8.96 -15.97 -11.00
N SER A 58 9.64 -17.08 -10.78
CA SER A 58 9.54 -18.26 -11.64
C SER A 58 9.30 -19.52 -10.83
N GLN A 59 8.41 -20.37 -11.35
CA GLN A 59 8.07 -21.66 -10.77
C GLN A 59 8.80 -22.78 -11.51
N HIS A 60 9.46 -23.65 -10.75
CA HIS A 60 10.18 -24.80 -11.29
C HIS A 60 9.70 -26.08 -10.62
N ASN A 61 9.27 -27.06 -11.42
CA ASN A 61 8.86 -28.34 -10.89
C ASN A 61 10.03 -29.07 -10.20
N THR A 62 11.20 -28.99 -10.81
CA THR A 62 12.43 -29.60 -10.28
C THR A 62 13.64 -28.78 -10.69
N ILE A 63 14.56 -28.55 -9.76
CA ILE A 63 15.89 -28.01 -10.00
C ILE A 63 16.91 -29.11 -9.70
N LYS A 64 17.79 -29.40 -10.67
CA LYS A 64 18.92 -30.32 -10.54
C LYS A 64 20.22 -29.52 -10.46
N PHE A 65 21.09 -29.89 -9.57
CA PHE A 65 22.41 -29.28 -9.44
C PHE A 65 23.42 -30.06 -10.29
N LEU A 66 24.16 -29.37 -11.15
CA LEU A 66 25.06 -29.97 -12.16
C LEU A 66 26.12 -30.89 -11.57
N ASP A 67 26.57 -30.62 -10.36
CA ASP A 67 27.67 -31.31 -9.70
C ASP A 67 27.24 -32.21 -8.55
N SER A 68 25.96 -32.55 -8.45
CA SER A 68 25.41 -33.40 -7.41
C SER A 68 24.14 -34.14 -7.86
N ASP A 69 23.84 -35.25 -7.19
CA ASP A 69 22.57 -35.96 -7.39
C ASP A 69 21.40 -35.27 -6.66
N LEU A 70 21.60 -34.04 -6.17
CA LEU A 70 20.59 -33.31 -5.45
C LEU A 70 19.53 -32.75 -6.42
N GLU A 71 18.29 -33.08 -6.16
CA GLU A 71 17.11 -32.53 -6.83
C GLU A 71 16.20 -31.86 -5.80
N ILE A 72 15.75 -30.63 -6.08
CA ILE A 72 14.74 -29.93 -5.28
C ILE A 72 13.49 -29.77 -6.11
N ASN A 73 12.35 -30.20 -5.60
CA ASN A 73 11.06 -30.12 -6.27
C ASN A 73 10.21 -28.93 -5.79
N ASN A 74 9.37 -28.42 -6.67
CA ASN A 74 8.44 -27.30 -6.40
C ASN A 74 9.15 -26.04 -5.91
N VAL A 75 10.15 -25.59 -6.66
CA VAL A 75 10.98 -24.44 -6.31
C VAL A 75 10.41 -23.16 -6.89
N THR A 76 10.24 -22.16 -6.04
CA THR A 76 9.94 -20.78 -6.47
C THR A 76 11.21 -19.96 -6.39
N VAL A 77 11.63 -19.36 -7.52
CA VAL A 77 12.80 -18.49 -7.62
C VAL A 77 12.33 -17.04 -7.73
N TYR A 78 12.86 -16.19 -6.87
CA TYR A 78 12.63 -14.74 -6.89
C TYR A 78 13.91 -14.04 -7.36
N GLU A 79 13.77 -13.21 -8.39
CA GLU A 79 14.88 -12.45 -8.97
C GLU A 79 14.70 -10.95 -8.68
N ASN A 80 15.72 -10.30 -8.20
CA ASN A 80 15.73 -8.86 -7.97
C ASN A 80 16.91 -8.20 -8.70
N ASN A 81 16.62 -7.57 -9.82
CA ASN A 81 17.59 -6.79 -10.61
C ASN A 81 17.43 -5.28 -10.37
N ASN A 82 16.71 -4.87 -9.31
CA ASN A 82 16.44 -3.46 -8.95
C ASN A 82 15.80 -2.63 -10.07
N THR A 83 14.98 -3.23 -10.92
CA THR A 83 14.28 -2.51 -12.01
C THR A 83 13.27 -1.50 -11.43
N TYR A 84 12.60 -1.85 -10.33
CA TYR A 84 11.69 -0.96 -9.65
C TYR A 84 12.34 -0.39 -8.41
N THR A 85 12.73 0.87 -8.51
CA THR A 85 13.27 1.70 -7.43
C THR A 85 12.41 2.94 -7.27
N GLY A 86 12.42 3.56 -6.09
CA GLY A 86 11.62 4.75 -5.83
C GLY A 86 10.82 4.62 -4.54
N TYR A 87 9.66 5.28 -4.50
CA TYR A 87 8.92 5.53 -3.27
C TYR A 87 7.49 5.03 -3.35
N LEU A 88 6.98 4.53 -2.21
CA LEU A 88 5.60 4.06 -2.07
C LEU A 88 4.85 4.83 -0.96
N PHE A 89 3.62 5.24 -1.28
CA PHE A 89 2.63 5.70 -0.30
C PHE A 89 1.43 4.75 -0.36
N CYS A 90 1.29 3.93 0.66
CA CYS A 90 0.28 2.89 0.72
C CYS A 90 -0.92 3.35 1.54
N MET A 91 -2.11 3.07 1.05
CA MET A 91 -3.40 3.36 1.69
C MET A 91 -4.29 2.13 1.58
N TYR A 92 -5.23 1.98 2.50
CA TYR A 92 -6.30 1.00 2.37
C TYR A 92 -7.39 1.56 1.45
N ALA A 93 -7.86 0.77 0.49
CA ALA A 93 -8.91 1.14 -0.44
C ALA A 93 -10.24 0.48 -0.07
N ILE A 94 -11.30 1.27 0.02
CA ILE A 94 -12.67 0.79 0.13
C ILE A 94 -13.30 0.91 -1.26
N PHE A 95 -13.75 -0.22 -1.81
CA PHE A 95 -14.40 -0.29 -3.11
C PHE A 95 -15.91 -0.23 -2.95
N THR A 96 -16.60 0.30 -3.94
CA THR A 96 -18.06 0.50 -3.91
C THR A 96 -18.87 -0.80 -3.72
N ASP A 97 -18.32 -1.93 -4.13
CA ASP A 97 -18.93 -3.26 -3.93
C ASP A 97 -18.61 -3.89 -2.58
N ASN A 98 -17.68 -3.32 -1.85
CA ASN A 98 -17.16 -3.82 -0.57
C ASN A 98 -17.38 -2.86 0.60
N GLU A 99 -18.17 -1.79 0.44
CA GLU A 99 -18.43 -0.81 1.50
C GLU A 99 -19.00 -1.43 2.79
N ASN A 100 -19.74 -2.52 2.65
CA ASN A 100 -20.34 -3.24 3.77
C ASN A 100 -19.43 -4.33 4.38
N LYS A 101 -18.25 -4.60 3.80
CA LYS A 101 -17.29 -5.51 4.43
C LYS A 101 -16.62 -4.82 5.62
N GLY A 102 -16.56 -5.53 6.74
CA GLY A 102 -15.82 -5.05 7.92
C GLY A 102 -14.33 -4.84 7.62
N LEU A 103 -13.72 -3.92 8.33
CA LEU A 103 -12.28 -3.76 8.34
C LEU A 103 -11.64 -4.99 8.97
N ASP A 104 -10.63 -5.57 8.32
CA ASP A 104 -9.85 -6.66 8.91
C ASP A 104 -9.13 -6.15 10.17
N SER A 105 -9.25 -6.87 11.27
CA SER A 105 -8.70 -6.44 12.56
C SER A 105 -7.18 -6.22 12.53
N ARG A 106 -6.46 -6.91 11.65
CA ARG A 106 -5.02 -6.72 11.42
C ARG A 106 -4.65 -5.31 10.95
N MET A 107 -5.61 -4.57 10.36
CA MET A 107 -5.37 -3.18 9.95
C MET A 107 -5.20 -2.24 11.14
N LEU A 108 -5.68 -2.61 12.33
CA LEU A 108 -5.50 -1.83 13.56
C LEU A 108 -4.04 -1.79 14.05
N ASP A 109 -3.22 -2.77 13.65
CA ASP A 109 -1.78 -2.79 13.95
C ASP A 109 -1.00 -1.70 13.20
N PHE A 110 -1.63 -1.06 12.21
CA PHE A 110 -1.05 0.07 11.49
C PHE A 110 -1.16 1.40 12.22
N GLY A 111 -1.97 1.48 13.28
CA GLY A 111 -2.09 2.65 14.16
C GLY A 111 -3.51 2.85 14.69
N GLU A 112 -3.61 3.63 15.78
CA GLU A 112 -4.88 3.91 16.46
C GLU A 112 -5.74 4.99 15.80
N TYR A 113 -5.22 5.63 14.76
CA TYR A 113 -5.90 6.71 14.04
C TYR A 113 -5.92 6.42 12.55
N ALA A 114 -6.89 7.04 11.87
CA ALA A 114 -7.00 6.98 10.43
C ALA A 114 -7.42 8.34 9.84
N VAL A 115 -6.81 8.72 8.72
CA VAL A 115 -7.35 9.74 7.81
C VAL A 115 -8.17 9.03 6.76
N ILE A 116 -9.46 9.34 6.72
CA ILE A 116 -10.42 8.83 5.73
C ILE A 116 -10.57 9.88 4.65
N ILE A 117 -10.15 9.57 3.43
CA ILE A 117 -10.23 10.43 2.27
C ILE A 117 -11.56 10.14 1.57
N LEU A 118 -12.49 11.07 1.67
CA LEU A 118 -13.88 10.97 1.18
C LEU A 118 -13.98 11.21 -0.33
N ASN A 119 -13.00 11.93 -0.91
CA ASN A 119 -12.91 12.16 -2.35
C ASN A 119 -11.55 11.70 -2.89
N PRO A 120 -11.39 10.40 -3.18
CA PRO A 120 -10.14 9.83 -3.71
C PRO A 120 -9.70 10.47 -5.04
N LYS A 121 -10.64 10.84 -5.89
CA LYS A 121 -10.33 11.45 -7.21
C LYS A 121 -9.64 12.80 -7.04
N GLU A 122 -10.17 13.65 -6.17
CA GLU A 122 -9.61 14.96 -5.89
C GLU A 122 -8.24 14.84 -5.20
N PHE A 123 -8.12 13.91 -4.24
CA PHE A 123 -6.84 13.66 -3.58
C PHE A 123 -5.75 13.26 -4.58
N ILE A 124 -6.03 12.30 -5.45
CA ILE A 124 -5.08 11.86 -6.48
C ILE A 124 -4.81 12.99 -7.50
N TYR A 125 -5.81 13.79 -7.83
CA TYR A 125 -5.63 14.93 -8.72
C TYR A 125 -4.61 15.93 -8.12
N ARG A 126 -4.75 16.34 -6.85
CA ARG A 126 -3.81 17.26 -6.18
C ARG A 126 -2.39 16.72 -6.16
N ILE A 127 -2.22 15.42 -5.92
CA ILE A 127 -0.89 14.77 -5.96
C ILE A 127 -0.29 14.83 -7.38
N LYS A 128 -1.10 14.58 -8.42
CA LYS A 128 -0.64 14.64 -9.81
C LYS A 128 -0.29 16.06 -10.24
N GLU A 129 -1.06 17.06 -9.84
CA GLU A 129 -0.75 18.47 -10.14
C GLU A 129 0.54 18.91 -9.43
N TYR A 130 0.72 18.53 -8.16
CA TYR A 130 2.00 18.75 -7.48
C TYR A 130 3.16 18.07 -8.22
N GLY A 131 2.97 16.82 -8.60
CA GLY A 131 3.96 16.05 -9.35
C GLY A 131 4.35 16.72 -10.66
N LYS A 132 3.38 17.17 -11.44
CA LYS A 132 3.59 17.89 -12.70
C LYS A 132 4.42 19.17 -12.48
N ALA A 133 4.12 19.94 -11.45
CA ALA A 133 4.84 21.18 -11.13
C ALA A 133 6.28 20.95 -10.65
N ASN A 134 6.57 19.76 -10.11
CA ASN A 134 7.87 19.43 -9.50
C ASN A 134 8.63 18.31 -10.25
N HIS A 135 8.23 18.00 -11.49
CA HIS A 135 8.84 16.95 -12.33
C HIS A 135 8.84 15.56 -11.68
N LEU A 136 7.86 15.29 -10.83
CA LEU A 136 7.55 13.97 -10.29
C LEU A 136 6.44 13.34 -11.13
N PHE A 137 6.48 12.01 -11.28
CA PHE A 137 5.51 11.27 -12.09
C PHE A 137 4.78 10.23 -11.23
N PRO A 138 3.83 10.66 -10.36
CA PRO A 138 3.11 9.74 -9.49
C PRO A 138 2.17 8.82 -10.29
N ASN A 139 2.37 7.53 -10.16
CA ASN A 139 1.46 6.50 -10.64
C ASN A 139 0.60 6.02 -9.48
N CYS A 140 -0.71 5.91 -9.69
CA CYS A 140 -1.67 5.54 -8.65
C CYS A 140 -2.52 4.38 -9.13
N SER A 141 -2.57 3.31 -8.37
CA SER A 141 -3.40 2.14 -8.70
C SER A 141 -3.71 1.32 -7.43
N PRO A 142 -4.84 0.59 -7.43
CA PRO A 142 -5.02 -0.53 -6.52
C PRO A 142 -3.95 -1.59 -6.72
N VAL A 143 -3.66 -2.33 -5.66
CA VAL A 143 -2.74 -3.47 -5.69
C VAL A 143 -3.48 -4.71 -6.18
N MET A 144 -2.85 -5.42 -7.10
CA MET A 144 -3.27 -6.74 -7.55
C MET A 144 -2.58 -7.80 -6.68
N TYR A 145 -3.39 -8.64 -6.03
CA TYR A 145 -2.87 -9.73 -5.19
C TYR A 145 -2.71 -10.99 -6.04
N PHE A 146 -1.55 -11.64 -5.92
CA PHE A 146 -1.23 -12.85 -6.65
C PHE A 146 -0.92 -14.01 -5.71
N ASN A 147 -1.28 -15.21 -6.13
CA ASN A 147 -0.91 -16.42 -5.44
C ASN A 147 0.51 -16.83 -5.86
N GLU A 148 1.44 -16.83 -4.90
CA GLU A 148 2.86 -17.08 -5.14
C GLU A 148 3.15 -18.49 -5.68
N ASN A 149 2.26 -19.47 -5.45
CA ASN A 149 2.42 -20.84 -5.93
C ASN A 149 2.08 -21.01 -7.42
N TYR A 150 1.35 -20.05 -8.01
CA TYR A 150 0.87 -20.14 -9.40
C TYR A 150 1.34 -18.99 -10.28
N HIS A 151 1.85 -17.92 -9.69
CA HIS A 151 2.31 -16.78 -10.46
C HIS A 151 3.71 -17.01 -11.00
N SER A 152 3.92 -16.71 -12.27
CA SER A 152 5.23 -16.57 -12.89
C SER A 152 5.25 -15.31 -13.73
N GLY A 153 6.32 -14.54 -13.63
CA GLY A 153 6.51 -13.31 -14.39
C GLY A 153 6.97 -12.13 -13.54
N THR A 154 6.91 -10.94 -14.14
CA THR A 154 7.38 -9.71 -13.53
C THR A 154 6.46 -9.23 -12.41
N LEU A 155 7.04 -8.86 -11.27
CA LEU A 155 6.36 -8.16 -10.19
C LEU A 155 6.63 -6.66 -10.33
N HIS A 156 5.59 -5.85 -10.23
CA HIS A 156 5.68 -4.40 -10.32
C HIS A 156 5.10 -3.75 -9.03
N PRO A 157 5.30 -2.44 -8.80
CA PRO A 157 4.90 -1.77 -7.54
C PRO A 157 3.43 -1.90 -7.13
N PHE A 158 2.56 -2.33 -8.04
CA PHE A 158 1.13 -2.55 -7.77
C PHE A 158 0.78 -4.04 -7.70
N MET A 159 1.73 -4.89 -7.36
CA MET A 159 1.52 -6.31 -7.11
C MET A 159 2.00 -6.67 -5.70
N LYS A 160 1.28 -7.60 -5.04
CA LYS A 160 1.65 -8.10 -3.71
C LYS A 160 1.15 -9.53 -3.54
N ARG A 161 1.83 -10.30 -2.70
CA ARG A 161 1.41 -11.68 -2.40
C ARG A 161 0.01 -11.73 -1.78
N GLU A 162 -0.77 -12.74 -2.13
CA GLU A 162 -2.16 -12.94 -1.70
C GLU A 162 -2.33 -12.93 -0.16
N LYS A 163 -1.33 -13.40 0.59
CA LYS A 163 -1.36 -13.36 2.06
C LYS A 163 -1.59 -11.96 2.65
N TYR A 164 -1.31 -10.89 1.88
CA TYR A 164 -1.53 -9.49 2.26
C TYR A 164 -2.84 -8.90 1.73
N SER A 165 -3.71 -9.70 1.10
CA SER A 165 -4.97 -9.22 0.48
C SER A 165 -5.93 -8.53 1.45
N TYR A 166 -5.83 -8.85 2.76
CA TYR A 166 -6.56 -8.16 3.82
C TYR A 166 -6.22 -6.66 3.91
N GLN A 167 -5.06 -6.23 3.40
CA GLN A 167 -4.64 -4.82 3.39
C GLN A 167 -5.40 -3.99 2.34
N SER A 168 -6.06 -4.63 1.36
CA SER A 168 -6.86 -3.94 0.33
C SER A 168 -6.18 -2.68 -0.19
N GLU A 169 -4.89 -2.78 -0.55
CA GLU A 169 -4.06 -1.59 -0.80
C GLU A 169 -4.41 -0.86 -2.09
N ALA A 170 -4.36 0.48 -2.02
CA ALA A 170 -4.09 1.35 -3.16
C ALA A 170 -2.79 2.10 -2.90
N ARG A 171 -1.98 2.22 -3.94
CA ARG A 171 -0.63 2.80 -3.83
C ARG A 171 -0.45 4.00 -4.72
N ILE A 172 0.40 4.91 -4.27
CA ILE A 172 1.06 5.91 -5.09
C ILE A 172 2.52 5.50 -5.19
N TYR A 173 3.02 5.34 -6.41
CA TYR A 173 4.40 5.01 -6.71
C TYR A 173 5.05 6.16 -7.48
N ILE A 174 6.24 6.58 -7.02
CA ILE A 174 7.09 7.55 -7.73
C ILE A 174 8.43 6.88 -8.00
N HIS A 175 8.72 6.68 -9.29
CA HIS A 175 10.02 6.14 -9.70
C HIS A 175 11.15 7.11 -9.39
N ASN A 176 12.25 6.57 -8.87
CA ASN A 176 13.52 7.27 -8.72
C ASN A 176 14.64 6.22 -8.79
N SER A 177 15.56 6.37 -9.73
CA SER A 177 16.67 5.43 -9.94
C SER A 177 17.70 5.44 -8.82
N ASN A 178 17.72 6.49 -7.99
CA ASN A 178 18.64 6.64 -6.86
C ASN A 178 17.91 7.23 -5.64
N PRO A 179 16.95 6.47 -5.05
CA PRO A 179 16.09 7.00 -4.00
C PRO A 179 16.87 7.21 -2.70
N LEU A 180 16.57 8.30 -2.01
CA LEU A 180 16.89 8.48 -0.60
C LEU A 180 15.97 7.62 0.27
N ASP A 181 16.16 7.62 1.60
CA ASP A 181 15.35 6.84 2.54
C ASP A 181 13.85 7.15 2.45
N TYR A 182 13.51 8.39 2.14
CA TYR A 182 12.13 8.84 1.98
C TYR A 182 12.01 10.02 1.03
N LEU A 183 10.81 10.23 0.51
CA LEU A 183 10.36 11.43 -0.18
C LEU A 183 9.23 12.07 0.64
N CYS A 184 9.32 13.38 0.87
CA CYS A 184 8.29 14.12 1.59
C CYS A 184 7.95 15.41 0.86
N PHE A 185 6.64 15.69 0.68
CA PHE A 185 6.15 16.92 0.07
C PHE A 185 4.73 17.24 0.54
N ASN A 186 4.27 18.49 0.30
CA ASN A 186 2.97 18.97 0.73
C ASN A 186 2.09 19.35 -0.47
N ILE A 187 0.86 18.85 -0.50
CA ILE A 187 -0.13 19.17 -1.55
C ILE A 187 -1.18 20.21 -1.11
N GLY A 188 -0.98 20.83 0.05
CA GLY A 188 -1.94 21.70 0.70
C GLY A 188 -2.95 20.93 1.58
N SER A 189 -3.70 21.65 2.42
CA SER A 189 -4.71 21.04 3.29
C SER A 189 -5.68 20.17 2.51
N ILE A 190 -6.06 19.03 3.10
CA ILE A 190 -7.07 18.11 2.54
C ILE A 190 -8.32 18.01 3.45
N GLU A 191 -8.51 18.96 4.38
CA GLU A 191 -9.65 18.96 5.32
C GLU A 191 -11.00 19.08 4.63
N ASP A 192 -11.03 19.60 3.42
CA ASP A 192 -12.21 19.69 2.57
C ASP A 192 -12.65 18.35 1.95
N ILE A 193 -11.75 17.38 1.89
CA ILE A 193 -11.98 16.06 1.28
C ILE A 193 -11.65 14.89 2.18
N ALA A 194 -11.22 15.13 3.43
CA ALA A 194 -10.81 14.07 4.34
C ALA A 194 -11.14 14.40 5.79
N ILE A 195 -11.24 13.37 6.62
CA ILE A 195 -11.45 13.48 8.07
C ILE A 195 -10.45 12.62 8.83
N LEU A 196 -10.05 13.08 10.01
CA LEU A 196 -9.23 12.30 10.96
C LEU A 196 -10.14 11.66 11.99
N LYS A 197 -10.01 10.35 12.19
CA LYS A 197 -10.74 9.60 13.23
C LYS A 197 -9.79 8.80 14.11
N ARG A 198 -10.15 8.66 15.39
CA ARG A 198 -9.59 7.61 16.25
C ARG A 198 -10.36 6.32 15.96
N LEU A 199 -9.64 5.21 15.88
CA LEU A 199 -10.23 3.89 15.66
C LEU A 199 -10.80 3.37 16.99
N ASP A 200 -12.06 2.91 16.96
CA ASP A 200 -12.64 2.17 18.05
C ASP A 200 -12.55 0.68 17.74
N TYR A 201 -11.86 -0.07 18.59
CA TYR A 201 -11.71 -1.53 18.46
C TYR A 201 -13.06 -2.30 18.52
N LYS A 202 -14.14 -1.61 18.85
CA LYS A 202 -15.48 -2.18 18.93
C LYS A 202 -16.31 -2.03 17.66
N SER A 203 -15.91 -1.17 16.72
CA SER A 203 -16.64 -0.99 15.47
C SER A 203 -16.27 -2.10 14.48
N GLN A 204 -17.22 -2.99 14.18
CA GLN A 204 -16.97 -4.19 13.38
C GLN A 204 -17.37 -4.05 11.90
N SER A 205 -17.87 -2.90 11.43
CA SER A 205 -18.27 -2.72 10.03
C SER A 205 -17.63 -1.48 9.39
N ASN A 206 -17.32 -1.55 8.09
CA ASN A 206 -16.87 -0.39 7.31
C ASN A 206 -17.92 0.72 7.32
N THR A 207 -19.20 0.39 7.40
CA THR A 207 -20.31 1.35 7.43
C THR A 207 -20.24 2.19 8.70
N GLU A 208 -20.03 1.58 9.87
CA GLU A 208 -19.85 2.32 11.14
C GLU A 208 -18.57 3.13 11.15
N PHE A 209 -17.52 2.62 10.51
CA PHE A 209 -16.26 3.33 10.36
C PHE A 209 -16.40 4.59 9.49
N LEU A 210 -17.23 4.55 8.46
CA LEU A 210 -17.48 5.65 7.52
C LEU A 210 -18.57 6.62 8.02
N THR A 211 -19.55 6.15 8.80
CA THR A 211 -20.63 7.01 9.31
C THR A 211 -20.08 7.96 10.38
N THR A 212 -20.10 9.23 10.09
CA THR A 212 -19.83 10.29 11.05
C THR A 212 -21.08 10.54 11.88
N SER A 213 -21.09 10.15 13.14
CA SER A 213 -21.86 10.93 14.10
C SER A 213 -21.11 12.25 14.30
N ASP A 214 -21.57 13.31 13.64
CA ASP A 214 -21.21 14.69 13.96
C ASP A 214 -21.68 15.00 15.38
N ASN A 215 -20.88 14.69 16.38
CA ASN A 215 -21.01 15.31 17.69
C ASN A 215 -19.99 16.46 17.74
N ARG A 216 -20.31 17.54 17.03
CA ARG A 216 -19.78 18.86 17.36
C ARG A 216 -20.51 19.35 18.61
N GLN A 217 -19.86 19.24 19.74
CA GLN A 217 -20.08 20.08 20.91
C GLN A 217 -18.83 20.93 21.14
#